data_56f54e6a0af7f19961cef77d7f482e1e
#
_entry.id   56f54e6a0af7f19961cef77d7f482e1e
#
_cell.length_a   1.000
_cell.length_b   1.000
_cell.length_c   1.000
_cell.angle_alpha   90.00
_cell.angle_beta   90.00
_cell.angle_gamma   90.00
#
_symmetry.space_group_name_H-M   'P 1'
#
loop_
_entity.id
_entity.type
_entity.pdbx_description
1 polymer ?
#
loop_
_entity_poly.entity_id
_entity_poly.type
_entity_poly.pdbx_seq_one_letter_code
_entity_poly.pdbx_strand_id
1 'polypeptide(L)'
;VMPSLHDKIYAHSPLPVQNWLISLYGLKLYRERYGPYYDKELKKLRRQRLVDPDAAQLNRLNRFLHFCQRHNRYYRNLFKRHNIELPLKHLEELQQIPVLEKETLRTNPDIFSDIKAPIIGSTGGTTGTALQVRFTVEDYQARMAHLDYFKEQHGFTKGMKRASFTDRMICPRDQEEPIYWRYNAPMKQMLYSVVHFHERTIPDYVDSLNTYRPDALDGSPSAMIEVAKYLKETDTRLTFKPIAIFPTSETLSPWGRALLTEIFQAPVYDQYASSEGAPLVTECKHGRMHLHPETGIIEPGENGEILVTSFTTHGTPLVRYRIGDRMTLSDETCPCGHSGTVISSIDGRQMNYVETPEGYKVFEGDLTATVAVLPNSVLQVQVLQHEVDQIEMLYVKDEERFEDEHETILKREVERLFTPNMRIRLKNVPAIKKEPNGKIRVVKRLHV
;
A
#
# COMPACT_ATOMS: atom_id res chain seq x y z
N VAL A 1 13.23 15.00 8.64
CA VAL A 1 12.77 14.91 10.05
C VAL A 1 13.94 14.35 10.83
N MET A 2 14.43 15.09 11.84
CA MET A 2 15.48 14.56 12.73
C MET A 2 14.97 13.26 13.37
N PRO A 3 15.76 12.17 13.37
CA PRO A 3 15.39 10.93 14.01
C PRO A 3 15.10 11.17 15.50
N SER A 4 14.03 10.58 16.00
CA SER A 4 13.68 10.65 17.42
C SER A 4 14.79 10.03 18.29
N LEU A 5 14.84 10.37 19.58
CA LEU A 5 15.80 9.74 20.50
C LEU A 5 15.65 8.21 20.51
N HIS A 6 14.43 7.71 20.33
CA HIS A 6 14.15 6.28 20.23
C HIS A 6 14.78 5.67 18.98
N ASP A 7 14.71 6.36 17.82
CA ASP A 7 15.31 5.90 16.57
C ASP A 7 16.83 5.80 16.68
N LYS A 8 17.45 6.79 17.37
CA LYS A 8 18.90 6.80 17.62
C LYS A 8 19.31 5.62 18.54
N ILE A 9 18.59 5.40 19.63
CA ILE A 9 18.85 4.28 20.56
C ILE A 9 18.70 2.95 19.81
N TYR A 10 17.64 2.80 19.02
CA TYR A 10 17.42 1.61 18.23
C TYR A 10 18.56 1.37 17.22
N ALA A 11 18.95 2.40 16.47
CA ALA A 11 19.98 2.29 15.44
C ALA A 11 21.36 1.85 15.98
N HIS A 12 21.72 2.29 17.20
CA HIS A 12 23.00 1.94 17.83
C HIS A 12 22.93 0.69 18.72
N SER A 13 21.77 0.05 18.82
CA SER A 13 21.61 -1.17 19.60
C SER A 13 22.17 -2.39 18.86
N PRO A 14 22.77 -3.39 19.55
CA PRO A 14 23.15 -4.65 18.94
C PRO A 14 21.95 -5.39 18.30
N LEU A 15 22.20 -6.17 17.24
CA LEU A 15 21.16 -6.88 16.50
C LEU A 15 20.17 -7.70 17.37
N PRO A 16 20.59 -8.46 18.39
CA PRO A 16 19.64 -9.15 19.26
C PRO A 16 18.68 -8.21 19.99
N VAL A 17 19.16 -7.02 20.39
CA VAL A 17 18.33 -5.98 21.03
C VAL A 17 17.36 -5.38 20.04
N GLN A 18 17.79 -5.11 18.81
CA GLN A 18 16.90 -4.64 17.76
C GLN A 18 15.78 -5.65 17.47
N ASN A 19 16.09 -6.94 17.35
CA ASN A 19 15.10 -8.01 17.17
C ASN A 19 14.13 -8.08 18.37
N TRP A 20 14.64 -7.92 19.59
CA TRP A 20 13.81 -7.87 20.79
C TRP A 20 12.85 -6.67 20.79
N LEU A 21 13.35 -5.47 20.46
CA LEU A 21 12.54 -4.26 20.35
C LEU A 21 11.47 -4.37 19.25
N ILE A 22 11.82 -4.92 18.10
CA ILE A 22 10.86 -5.22 17.01
C ILE A 22 9.80 -6.22 17.47
N SER A 23 10.20 -7.25 18.20
CA SER A 23 9.24 -8.24 18.75
C SER A 23 8.35 -7.64 19.83
N LEU A 24 8.86 -6.76 20.67
CA LEU A 24 8.08 -6.05 21.68
C LEU A 24 7.04 -5.12 21.03
N TYR A 25 7.46 -4.36 20.00
CA TYR A 25 6.53 -3.58 19.18
C TYR A 25 5.54 -4.48 18.44
N GLY A 26 6.00 -5.60 17.92
CA GLY A 26 5.18 -6.64 17.31
C GLY A 26 4.10 -7.18 18.23
N LEU A 27 4.40 -7.34 19.52
CA LEU A 27 3.42 -7.76 20.54
C LEU A 27 2.32 -6.70 20.75
N LYS A 28 2.70 -5.41 20.75
CA LYS A 28 1.73 -4.32 20.77
C LYS A 28 0.81 -4.39 19.55
N LEU A 29 1.39 -4.49 18.33
CA LEU A 29 0.62 -4.61 17.11
C LEU A 29 -0.26 -5.87 17.07
N TYR A 30 0.23 -6.99 17.62
CA TYR A 30 -0.54 -8.21 17.74
C TYR A 30 -1.81 -8.01 18.58
N ARG A 31 -1.70 -7.34 19.72
CA ARG A 31 -2.84 -7.01 20.58
C ARG A 31 -3.82 -6.03 19.95
N GLU A 32 -3.32 -5.08 19.14
CA GLU A 32 -4.17 -4.14 18.39
C GLU A 32 -4.94 -4.83 17.27
N ARG A 33 -4.32 -5.81 16.60
CA ARG A 33 -4.87 -6.52 15.43
C ARG A 33 -5.78 -7.69 15.79
N TYR A 34 -5.45 -8.39 16.86
CA TYR A 34 -6.07 -9.66 17.23
C TYR A 34 -6.71 -9.58 18.61
N GLY A 35 -8.00 -9.83 18.67
CA GLY A 35 -8.79 -9.77 19.89
C GLY A 35 -10.26 -10.12 19.63
N PRO A 36 -11.17 -9.84 20.56
CA PRO A 36 -12.55 -10.30 20.49
C PRO A 36 -13.30 -9.86 19.22
N TYR A 37 -13.04 -8.67 18.71
CA TYR A 37 -13.70 -8.17 17.50
C TYR A 37 -13.16 -8.87 16.25
N TYR A 38 -11.84 -9.15 16.22
CA TYR A 38 -11.23 -9.95 15.15
C TYR A 38 -11.85 -11.35 15.11
N ASP A 39 -11.89 -12.06 16.24
CA ASP A 39 -12.40 -13.42 16.31
C ASP A 39 -13.89 -13.49 15.92
N LYS A 40 -14.68 -12.51 16.38
CA LYS A 40 -16.09 -12.37 16.04
C LYS A 40 -16.29 -12.18 14.52
N GLU A 41 -15.55 -11.24 13.92
CA GLU A 41 -15.70 -10.93 12.49
C GLU A 41 -15.18 -12.09 11.62
N LEU A 42 -14.02 -12.68 11.95
CA LEU A 42 -13.49 -13.83 11.22
C LEU A 42 -14.47 -15.03 11.27
N LYS A 43 -15.08 -15.31 12.43
CA LYS A 43 -16.09 -16.36 12.57
C LYS A 43 -17.32 -16.08 11.71
N LYS A 44 -17.72 -14.82 11.59
CA LYS A 44 -18.82 -14.38 10.76
C LYS A 44 -18.48 -14.58 9.28
N LEU A 45 -17.32 -14.13 8.82
CA LEU A 45 -16.86 -14.29 7.44
C LEU A 45 -16.80 -15.76 7.00
N ARG A 46 -16.34 -16.65 7.85
CA ARG A 46 -16.32 -18.10 7.58
C ARG A 46 -17.70 -18.74 7.47
N ARG A 47 -18.74 -18.12 8.03
CA ARG A 47 -20.12 -18.67 8.05
C ARG A 47 -21.05 -18.03 7.02
N GLN A 48 -20.70 -16.83 6.56
CA GLN A 48 -21.65 -15.99 5.82
C GLN A 48 -21.69 -16.38 4.34
N ARG A 49 -22.89 -16.75 3.86
CA ARG A 49 -23.29 -16.59 2.47
C ARG A 49 -24.26 -15.41 2.45
N LEU A 50 -23.91 -14.33 1.77
CA LEU A 50 -24.85 -13.21 1.59
C LEU A 50 -25.96 -13.65 0.66
N VAL A 51 -27.19 -13.65 1.16
CA VAL A 51 -28.37 -13.99 0.36
C VAL A 51 -28.76 -12.82 -0.53
N ASP A 52 -28.60 -11.59 -0.01
CA ASP A 52 -28.86 -10.33 -0.73
C ASP A 52 -27.74 -9.34 -0.35
N PRO A 53 -26.70 -9.19 -1.20
CA PRO A 53 -25.56 -8.31 -0.93
C PRO A 53 -25.95 -6.83 -0.86
N ASP A 54 -26.85 -6.38 -1.74
CA ASP A 54 -27.21 -4.96 -1.85
C ASP A 54 -28.03 -4.50 -0.65
N ALA A 55 -29.03 -5.28 -0.24
CA ALA A 55 -29.79 -5.00 0.97
C ALA A 55 -28.88 -5.03 2.23
N ALA A 56 -27.96 -5.97 2.30
CA ALA A 56 -27.00 -6.03 3.40
C ALA A 56 -26.05 -4.84 3.41
N GLN A 57 -25.60 -4.37 2.25
CA GLN A 57 -24.73 -3.20 2.11
C GLN A 57 -25.49 -1.89 2.46
N LEU A 58 -26.71 -1.72 1.98
CA LEU A 58 -27.58 -0.58 2.33
C LEU A 58 -27.84 -0.49 3.84
N ASN A 59 -28.12 -1.62 4.48
CA ASN A 59 -28.31 -1.67 5.93
C ASN A 59 -27.04 -1.28 6.70
N ARG A 60 -25.86 -1.65 6.22
CA ARG A 60 -24.57 -1.25 6.82
C ARG A 60 -24.31 0.24 6.60
N LEU A 61 -24.55 0.74 5.37
CA LEU A 61 -24.45 2.14 5.04
C LEU A 61 -25.31 2.99 5.98
N ASN A 62 -26.58 2.65 6.12
CA ASN A 62 -27.49 3.42 6.99
C ASN A 62 -27.05 3.40 8.45
N ARG A 63 -26.59 2.27 8.97
CA ARG A 63 -26.03 2.22 10.33
C ARG A 63 -24.81 3.12 10.48
N PHE A 64 -23.93 3.13 9.47
CA PHE A 64 -22.73 3.96 9.48
C PHE A 64 -23.08 5.46 9.36
N LEU A 65 -24.04 5.85 8.50
CA LEU A 65 -24.49 7.24 8.37
C LEU A 65 -25.18 7.73 9.65
N HIS A 66 -26.03 6.93 10.27
CA HIS A 66 -26.61 7.26 11.59
C HIS A 66 -25.54 7.44 12.66
N PHE A 67 -24.51 6.59 12.65
CA PHE A 67 -23.37 6.77 13.53
C PHE A 67 -22.67 8.10 13.25
N CYS A 68 -22.39 8.45 12.00
CA CYS A 68 -21.80 9.73 11.59
C CYS A 68 -22.65 10.92 12.06
N GLN A 69 -23.96 10.87 11.88
CA GLN A 69 -24.88 11.90 12.33
C GLN A 69 -24.82 12.11 13.85
N ARG A 70 -24.69 11.02 14.60
CA ARG A 70 -24.70 11.04 16.07
C ARG A 70 -23.35 11.45 16.67
N HIS A 71 -22.25 10.91 16.15
CA HIS A 71 -20.93 10.95 16.78
C HIS A 71 -19.90 11.81 16.02
N ASN A 72 -20.28 12.43 14.91
CA ASN A 72 -19.37 13.23 14.13
C ASN A 72 -19.96 14.62 13.84
N ARG A 73 -19.29 15.67 14.32
CA ARG A 73 -19.78 17.04 14.19
C ARG A 73 -19.80 17.52 12.74
N TYR A 74 -18.80 17.14 11.94
CA TYR A 74 -18.73 17.49 10.54
C TYR A 74 -19.94 16.94 9.77
N TYR A 75 -20.24 15.65 9.87
CA TYR A 75 -21.34 15.01 9.15
C TYR A 75 -22.71 15.44 9.69
N ARG A 76 -22.85 15.64 10.99
CA ARG A 76 -24.09 16.20 11.58
C ARG A 76 -24.45 17.54 10.94
N ASN A 77 -23.46 18.44 10.82
CA ASN A 77 -23.66 19.75 10.21
C ASN A 77 -23.87 19.67 8.69
N LEU A 78 -23.14 18.76 8.02
CA LEU A 78 -23.26 18.51 6.60
C LEU A 78 -24.69 18.03 6.24
N PHE A 79 -25.19 17.01 6.94
CA PHE A 79 -26.52 16.44 6.70
C PHE A 79 -27.61 17.47 6.92
N LYS A 80 -27.52 18.27 8.00
CA LYS A 80 -28.43 19.36 8.25
C LYS A 80 -28.42 20.43 7.14
N ARG A 81 -27.25 20.84 6.67
CA ARG A 81 -27.07 21.87 5.64
C ARG A 81 -27.62 21.44 4.28
N HIS A 82 -27.46 20.16 3.95
CA HIS A 82 -27.91 19.63 2.67
C HIS A 82 -29.26 18.89 2.73
N ASN A 83 -29.99 18.98 3.84
CA ASN A 83 -31.29 18.33 4.05
C ASN A 83 -31.22 16.81 3.76
N ILE A 84 -30.12 16.12 4.19
CA ILE A 84 -29.97 14.68 4.02
C ILE A 84 -30.83 13.98 5.08
N GLU A 85 -31.81 13.25 4.61
CA GLU A 85 -32.70 12.45 5.47
C GLU A 85 -32.18 11.02 5.56
N LEU A 86 -32.14 10.46 6.78
CA LEU A 86 -31.77 9.10 7.06
C LEU A 86 -32.95 8.31 7.63
N PRO A 87 -33.07 7.00 7.34
CA PRO A 87 -32.19 6.18 6.51
C PRO A 87 -32.39 6.43 5.02
N LEU A 88 -31.32 6.23 4.23
CA LEU A 88 -31.41 6.17 2.78
C LEU A 88 -32.21 4.93 2.36
N LYS A 89 -32.99 5.04 1.29
CA LYS A 89 -33.84 3.97 0.77
C LYS A 89 -33.12 3.09 -0.26
N HIS A 90 -32.20 3.70 -1.01
CA HIS A 90 -31.42 3.04 -2.06
C HIS A 90 -29.94 3.45 -1.96
N LEU A 91 -29.02 2.62 -2.47
CA LEU A 91 -27.57 2.92 -2.44
C LEU A 91 -27.22 4.17 -3.25
N GLU A 92 -27.95 4.43 -4.34
CA GLU A 92 -27.75 5.58 -5.23
C GLU A 92 -28.01 6.91 -4.52
N GLU A 93 -28.84 6.93 -3.48
CA GLU A 93 -29.08 8.13 -2.68
C GLU A 93 -27.84 8.60 -1.91
N LEU A 94 -26.81 7.75 -1.79
CA LEU A 94 -25.50 8.15 -1.26
C LEU A 94 -24.92 9.36 -2.00
N GLN A 95 -25.22 9.49 -3.30
CA GLN A 95 -24.76 10.59 -4.14
C GLN A 95 -25.27 11.98 -3.71
N GLN A 96 -26.31 12.05 -2.89
CA GLN A 96 -26.80 13.31 -2.30
C GLN A 96 -25.80 13.89 -1.28
N ILE A 97 -24.92 13.05 -0.71
CA ILE A 97 -23.93 13.49 0.26
C ILE A 97 -22.75 14.08 -0.51
N PRO A 98 -22.33 15.33 -0.21
CA PRO A 98 -21.18 15.95 -0.83
C PRO A 98 -19.91 15.14 -0.67
N VAL A 99 -19.03 15.23 -1.67
CA VAL A 99 -17.72 14.57 -1.66
C VAL A 99 -16.85 15.13 -0.54
N LEU A 100 -16.22 14.25 0.21
CA LEU A 100 -15.21 14.61 1.21
C LEU A 100 -13.85 14.73 0.51
N GLU A 101 -13.32 15.95 0.46
CA GLU A 101 -12.01 16.22 -0.13
C GLU A 101 -10.88 15.96 0.88
N LYS A 102 -9.71 15.55 0.37
CA LYS A 102 -8.53 15.23 1.19
C LYS A 102 -8.07 16.42 2.05
N GLU A 103 -8.23 17.63 1.54
CA GLU A 103 -7.86 18.84 2.29
C GLU A 103 -8.79 19.09 3.47
N THR A 104 -10.10 18.84 3.30
CA THR A 104 -11.05 18.88 4.40
C THR A 104 -10.71 17.87 5.49
N LEU A 105 -10.34 16.64 5.09
CA LEU A 105 -9.90 15.60 6.03
C LEU A 105 -8.63 15.99 6.79
N ARG A 106 -7.75 16.77 6.17
CA ARG A 106 -6.48 17.22 6.76
C ARG A 106 -6.64 18.39 7.72
N THR A 107 -7.51 19.34 7.38
CA THR A 107 -7.55 20.66 8.06
C THR A 107 -8.71 20.83 9.02
N ASN A 108 -9.78 20.03 8.88
CA ASN A 108 -10.98 20.17 9.69
C ASN A 108 -10.96 19.24 10.92
N PRO A 109 -10.78 19.76 12.16
CA PRO A 109 -10.76 18.93 13.36
C PRO A 109 -12.11 18.27 13.69
N ASP A 110 -13.23 18.82 13.18
CA ASP A 110 -14.57 18.27 13.39
C ASP A 110 -14.79 16.94 12.64
N ILE A 111 -13.83 16.53 11.78
CA ILE A 111 -13.89 15.27 11.04
C ILE A 111 -13.66 14.03 11.94
N PHE A 112 -13.06 14.23 13.12
CA PHE A 112 -12.89 13.15 14.07
C PHE A 112 -14.16 12.94 14.89
N SER A 113 -14.53 11.68 15.06
CA SER A 113 -15.70 11.33 15.89
C SER A 113 -15.40 11.51 17.38
N ASP A 114 -16.45 11.79 18.15
CA ASP A 114 -16.40 11.98 19.61
C ASP A 114 -16.32 10.66 20.39
N ILE A 115 -15.59 9.69 19.88
CA ILE A 115 -15.42 8.36 20.43
C ILE A 115 -13.95 8.00 20.63
N LYS A 116 -13.69 6.97 21.43
CA LYS A 116 -12.33 6.45 21.63
C LYS A 116 -11.84 5.71 20.38
N ALA A 117 -10.89 6.32 19.67
CA ALA A 117 -10.25 5.76 18.48
C ALA A 117 -8.72 5.86 18.62
N PRO A 118 -8.09 4.90 19.35
CA PRO A 118 -6.70 5.02 19.79
C PRO A 118 -5.68 4.62 18.72
N ILE A 119 -6.11 3.97 17.64
CA ILE A 119 -5.20 3.48 16.62
C ILE A 119 -5.09 4.55 15.55
N ILE A 120 -3.87 4.98 15.25
CA ILE A 120 -3.57 6.02 14.27
C ILE A 120 -2.98 5.38 13.04
N GLY A 121 -3.65 5.56 11.90
CA GLY A 121 -3.11 5.34 10.56
C GLY A 121 -2.51 6.63 10.02
N SER A 122 -1.38 6.56 9.34
CA SER A 122 -0.80 7.70 8.65
C SER A 122 -0.46 7.33 7.21
N THR A 123 -0.71 8.26 6.29
CA THR A 123 -0.26 8.08 4.90
C THR A 123 1.18 8.54 4.77
N GLY A 124 1.97 7.81 3.98
CA GLY A 124 3.27 8.29 3.54
C GLY A 124 3.07 9.51 2.65
N GLY A 125 3.12 10.71 3.24
CA GLY A 125 2.98 11.95 2.48
C GLY A 125 4.29 12.28 1.77
N THR A 126 4.36 12.10 0.45
CA THR A 126 5.45 12.64 -0.39
C THR A 126 5.49 14.17 -0.39
N THR A 127 4.55 14.84 0.28
CA THR A 127 4.29 16.28 0.19
C THR A 127 4.31 17.02 1.53
N GLY A 128 4.99 16.48 2.56
CA GLY A 128 5.32 17.19 3.80
C GLY A 128 4.48 16.82 5.02
N THR A 129 3.15 16.93 5.02
CA THR A 129 2.32 16.61 6.19
C THR A 129 1.55 15.33 5.95
N ALA A 130 1.91 14.26 6.68
CA ALA A 130 1.19 13.00 6.61
C ALA A 130 -0.26 13.18 7.08
N LEU A 131 -1.21 12.67 6.30
CA LEU A 131 -2.60 12.62 6.72
C LEU A 131 -2.74 11.60 7.84
N GLN A 132 -3.37 11.98 8.94
CA GLN A 132 -3.68 11.09 10.05
C GLN A 132 -5.15 10.71 10.05
N VAL A 133 -5.43 9.44 10.20
CA VAL A 133 -6.76 8.88 10.41
C VAL A 133 -6.77 8.07 11.71
N ARG A 134 -7.92 8.03 12.38
CA ARG A 134 -8.09 7.32 13.64
C ARG A 134 -9.04 6.15 13.46
N PHE A 135 -8.67 5.01 14.04
CA PHE A 135 -9.51 3.81 14.05
C PHE A 135 -9.89 3.45 15.48
N THR A 136 -11.09 2.94 15.63
CA THR A 136 -11.45 2.21 16.85
C THR A 136 -10.71 0.86 16.86
N VAL A 137 -10.62 0.23 18.01
CA VAL A 137 -10.07 -1.14 18.11
C VAL A 137 -10.95 -2.11 17.31
N GLU A 138 -12.28 -1.92 17.33
CA GLU A 138 -13.23 -2.73 16.59
C GLU A 138 -13.00 -2.63 15.06
N ASP A 139 -12.92 -1.41 14.52
CA ASP A 139 -12.64 -1.17 13.10
C ASP A 139 -11.35 -1.85 12.66
N TYR A 140 -10.29 -1.64 13.44
CA TYR A 140 -8.97 -2.15 13.06
C TYR A 140 -8.92 -3.66 13.10
N GLN A 141 -9.50 -4.28 14.13
CA GLN A 141 -9.59 -5.73 14.24
C GLN A 141 -10.49 -6.36 13.17
N ALA A 142 -11.62 -5.71 12.83
CA ALA A 142 -12.47 -6.17 11.73
C ALA A 142 -11.71 -6.15 10.40
N ARG A 143 -10.98 -5.07 10.09
CA ARG A 143 -10.16 -4.98 8.88
C ARG A 143 -9.11 -6.09 8.81
N MET A 144 -8.44 -6.39 9.94
CA MET A 144 -7.48 -7.51 10.00
C MET A 144 -8.15 -8.86 9.77
N ALA A 145 -9.37 -9.06 10.28
CA ALA A 145 -10.12 -10.30 10.04
C ALA A 145 -10.43 -10.51 8.57
N HIS A 146 -10.82 -9.47 7.83
CA HIS A 146 -11.04 -9.55 6.39
C HIS A 146 -9.76 -9.89 5.62
N LEU A 147 -8.63 -9.24 5.93
CA LEU A 147 -7.34 -9.51 5.29
C LEU A 147 -6.83 -10.93 5.58
N ASP A 148 -6.97 -11.40 6.82
CA ASP A 148 -6.57 -12.76 7.16
C ASP A 148 -7.53 -13.81 6.57
N TYR A 149 -8.84 -13.52 6.50
CA TYR A 149 -9.80 -14.39 5.81
C TYR A 149 -9.47 -14.53 4.33
N PHE A 150 -9.13 -13.43 3.66
CA PHE A 150 -8.64 -13.47 2.28
C PHE A 150 -7.44 -14.42 2.14
N LYS A 151 -6.43 -14.28 3.00
CA LYS A 151 -5.23 -15.14 2.97
C LYS A 151 -5.56 -16.61 3.28
N GLU A 152 -6.52 -16.87 4.19
CA GLU A 152 -7.01 -18.23 4.48
C GLU A 152 -7.64 -18.90 3.25
N GLN A 153 -8.38 -18.15 2.42
CA GLN A 153 -8.95 -18.68 1.19
C GLN A 153 -7.87 -19.16 0.20
N HIS A 154 -6.64 -18.69 0.39
CA HIS A 154 -5.45 -19.04 -0.41
C HIS A 154 -4.44 -19.92 0.35
N GLY A 155 -4.86 -20.54 1.45
CA GLY A 155 -4.07 -21.53 2.19
C GLY A 155 -3.11 -20.97 3.23
N PHE A 156 -3.02 -19.65 3.39
CA PHE A 156 -2.17 -19.03 4.41
C PHE A 156 -2.98 -18.62 5.64
N THR A 157 -2.68 -19.18 6.79
CA THR A 157 -3.40 -18.93 8.06
C THR A 157 -2.53 -18.20 9.09
N LYS A 158 -3.20 -17.52 10.02
CA LYS A 158 -2.54 -16.86 11.16
C LYS A 158 -1.64 -17.84 11.92
N GLY A 159 -0.40 -17.45 12.16
CA GLY A 159 0.59 -18.27 12.86
C GLY A 159 1.55 -19.02 11.95
N MET A 160 1.35 -19.02 10.63
CA MET A 160 2.33 -19.45 9.65
C MET A 160 3.48 -18.44 9.53
N LYS A 161 4.64 -18.87 9.00
CA LYS A 161 5.81 -18.03 8.80
C LYS A 161 5.61 -17.09 7.61
N ARG A 162 5.97 -15.84 7.76
CA ARG A 162 5.82 -14.83 6.73
C ARG A 162 7.10 -14.03 6.52
N ALA A 163 7.50 -13.83 5.27
CA ALA A 163 8.51 -12.86 4.87
C ALA A 163 7.81 -11.60 4.34
N SER A 164 8.07 -10.46 4.98
CA SER A 164 7.42 -9.20 4.62
C SER A 164 8.44 -8.17 4.15
N PHE A 165 8.32 -7.75 2.89
CA PHE A 165 9.15 -6.71 2.29
C PHE A 165 8.53 -5.35 2.59
N THR A 166 9.21 -4.54 3.41
CA THR A 166 8.65 -3.31 3.97
C THR A 166 9.54 -2.10 3.76
N ASP A 167 8.91 -0.97 3.39
CA ASP A 167 9.50 0.36 3.30
C ASP A 167 9.73 1.02 4.67
N ARG A 168 9.22 0.41 5.74
CA ARG A 168 9.46 0.91 7.10
C ARG A 168 10.92 0.77 7.46
N MET A 169 11.46 1.79 8.11
CA MET A 169 12.82 1.77 8.60
C MET A 169 12.97 0.78 9.76
N ILE A 170 13.37 -0.44 9.43
CA ILE A 170 13.65 -1.54 10.39
C ILE A 170 15.14 -1.75 10.62
N CYS A 171 15.97 -1.20 9.75
CA CYS A 171 17.43 -1.18 9.86
C CYS A 171 17.92 0.27 9.75
N PRO A 172 19.03 0.65 10.40
CA PRO A 172 19.69 1.92 10.15
C PRO A 172 19.99 2.06 8.65
N ARG A 173 19.93 3.28 8.12
CA ARG A 173 20.23 3.52 6.69
C ARG A 173 21.70 3.23 6.33
N ASP A 174 22.57 3.45 7.30
CA ASP A 174 24.03 3.22 7.27
C ASP A 174 24.40 1.83 7.80
N GLN A 175 23.51 0.84 7.68
CA GLN A 175 23.76 -0.54 8.10
C GLN A 175 24.94 -1.12 7.32
N GLU A 176 26.04 -1.37 8.00
CA GLU A 176 27.26 -1.97 7.41
C GLU A 176 27.21 -3.50 7.41
N GLU A 177 26.64 -4.09 8.47
CA GLU A 177 26.49 -5.56 8.52
C GLU A 177 25.47 -6.06 7.50
N PRO A 178 25.72 -7.17 6.76
CA PRO A 178 24.85 -7.69 5.72
C PRO A 178 23.60 -8.39 6.28
N ILE A 179 22.93 -7.74 7.24
CA ILE A 179 21.72 -8.24 7.92
C ILE A 179 20.62 -7.16 7.83
N TYR A 180 19.92 -7.16 6.71
CA TYR A 180 18.90 -6.15 6.37
C TYR A 180 17.49 -6.60 6.72
N TRP A 181 17.35 -7.45 7.71
CA TRP A 181 16.06 -7.97 8.19
C TRP A 181 16.00 -8.01 9.70
N ARG A 182 14.78 -8.05 10.25
CA ARG A 182 14.51 -8.17 11.68
C ARG A 182 13.38 -9.17 11.91
N TYR A 183 13.54 -10.00 12.94
CA TYR A 183 12.55 -11.00 13.28
C TYR A 183 11.52 -10.46 14.28
N ASN A 184 10.25 -10.57 13.91
CA ASN A 184 9.09 -10.25 14.73
C ASN A 184 8.46 -11.54 15.23
N ALA A 185 8.88 -11.98 16.41
CA ALA A 185 8.51 -13.28 16.99
C ALA A 185 7.00 -13.47 17.21
N PRO A 186 6.24 -12.50 17.78
CA PRO A 186 4.80 -12.67 17.98
C PRO A 186 4.00 -12.92 16.70
N MET A 187 4.49 -12.43 15.57
CA MET A 187 3.85 -12.56 14.28
C MET A 187 4.44 -13.69 13.41
N LYS A 188 5.48 -14.38 13.88
CA LYS A 188 6.30 -15.29 13.07
C LYS A 188 6.65 -14.65 11.72
N GLN A 189 7.14 -13.42 11.77
CA GLN A 189 7.36 -12.57 10.61
C GLN A 189 8.82 -12.14 10.52
N MET A 190 9.48 -12.44 9.40
CA MET A 190 10.75 -11.83 9.04
C MET A 190 10.43 -10.56 8.24
N LEU A 191 10.82 -9.43 8.77
CA LEU A 191 10.71 -8.13 8.11
C LEU A 191 11.98 -7.89 7.31
N TYR A 192 11.87 -7.66 6.02
CA TYR A 192 12.96 -7.35 5.11
C TYR A 192 12.90 -5.87 4.73
N SER A 193 14.02 -5.16 4.90
CA SER A 193 14.14 -3.74 4.56
C SER A 193 14.27 -3.56 3.06
N VAL A 194 13.31 -2.87 2.41
CA VAL A 194 13.43 -2.58 0.98
C VAL A 194 14.38 -1.41 0.70
N VAL A 195 14.71 -0.61 1.72
CA VAL A 195 15.61 0.54 1.59
C VAL A 195 17.07 0.11 1.25
N HIS A 196 17.45 -1.11 1.63
CA HIS A 196 18.80 -1.66 1.42
C HIS A 196 18.88 -2.60 0.22
N PHE A 197 17.82 -2.66 -0.62
CA PHE A 197 17.84 -3.50 -1.82
C PHE A 197 18.72 -2.88 -2.88
N HIS A 198 19.80 -3.57 -3.21
CA HIS A 198 20.66 -3.31 -4.36
C HIS A 198 21.40 -4.61 -4.75
N GLU A 199 21.99 -4.64 -5.91
CA GLU A 199 22.60 -5.84 -6.50
C GLU A 199 23.55 -6.59 -5.56
N ARG A 200 24.36 -5.85 -4.79
CA ARG A 200 25.35 -6.43 -3.86
C ARG A 200 24.74 -7.06 -2.62
N THR A 201 23.53 -6.63 -2.23
CA THR A 201 22.86 -7.10 -0.99
C THR A 201 21.82 -8.17 -1.24
N ILE A 202 21.26 -8.27 -2.45
CA ILE A 202 20.25 -9.30 -2.79
C ILE A 202 20.68 -10.72 -2.44
N PRO A 203 21.97 -11.15 -2.65
CA PRO A 203 22.44 -12.45 -2.20
C PRO A 203 22.16 -12.73 -0.71
N ASP A 204 22.40 -11.76 0.16
CA ASP A 204 22.17 -11.90 1.62
C ASP A 204 20.68 -12.12 1.93
N TYR A 205 19.77 -11.42 1.18
CA TYR A 205 18.33 -11.64 1.31
C TYR A 205 17.93 -13.05 0.86
N VAL A 206 18.50 -13.56 -0.22
CA VAL A 206 18.23 -14.91 -0.71
C VAL A 206 18.68 -15.96 0.30
N ASP A 207 19.87 -15.81 0.90
CA ASP A 207 20.40 -16.70 1.94
C ASP A 207 19.51 -16.66 3.20
N SER A 208 19.06 -15.47 3.59
CA SER A 208 18.12 -15.32 4.69
C SER A 208 16.77 -15.98 4.41
N LEU A 209 16.22 -15.80 3.20
CA LEU A 209 14.98 -16.46 2.79
C LEU A 209 15.11 -17.98 2.79
N ASN A 210 16.22 -18.52 2.28
CA ASN A 210 16.50 -19.95 2.29
C ASN A 210 16.68 -20.53 3.69
N THR A 211 17.20 -19.74 4.63
CA THR A 211 17.33 -20.10 6.04
C THR A 211 15.98 -20.02 6.76
N TYR A 212 15.23 -18.96 6.56
CA TYR A 212 13.95 -18.72 7.24
C TYR A 212 12.83 -19.61 6.71
N ARG A 213 12.79 -19.88 5.39
CA ARG A 213 11.80 -20.71 4.69
C ARG A 213 10.37 -20.29 5.03
N PRO A 214 9.93 -19.11 4.59
CA PRO A 214 8.59 -18.61 4.88
C PRO A 214 7.51 -19.42 4.15
N ASP A 215 6.34 -19.54 4.79
CA ASP A 215 5.14 -20.12 4.17
C ASP A 215 4.49 -19.17 3.15
N ALA A 216 4.67 -17.85 3.33
CA ALA A 216 4.22 -16.84 2.38
C ALA A 216 5.14 -15.63 2.32
N LEU A 217 5.10 -14.92 1.19
CA LEU A 217 5.73 -13.62 0.98
C LEU A 217 4.64 -12.57 0.95
N ASP A 218 4.86 -11.40 1.56
CA ASP A 218 3.99 -10.24 1.42
C ASP A 218 4.77 -8.92 1.40
N GLY A 219 4.10 -7.83 0.99
CA GLY A 219 4.70 -6.49 0.98
C GLY A 219 4.94 -5.96 -0.43
N SER A 220 6.00 -5.17 -0.59
CA SER A 220 6.32 -4.47 -1.83
C SER A 220 6.61 -5.43 -2.99
N PRO A 221 5.80 -5.40 -4.06
CA PRO A 221 6.07 -6.22 -5.24
C PRO A 221 7.38 -5.86 -5.94
N SER A 222 7.78 -4.58 -5.98
CA SER A 222 9.04 -4.16 -6.59
C SER A 222 10.23 -4.86 -5.95
N ALA A 223 10.30 -4.93 -4.62
CA ALA A 223 11.36 -5.63 -3.92
C ALA A 223 11.37 -7.14 -4.19
N MET A 224 10.19 -7.79 -4.21
CA MET A 224 10.08 -9.21 -4.55
C MET A 224 10.49 -9.48 -6.00
N ILE A 225 10.19 -8.57 -6.93
CA ILE A 225 10.60 -8.63 -8.34
C ILE A 225 12.12 -8.55 -8.47
N GLU A 226 12.80 -7.70 -7.70
CA GLU A 226 14.26 -7.63 -7.72
C GLU A 226 14.91 -8.94 -7.24
N VAL A 227 14.38 -9.56 -6.18
CA VAL A 227 14.81 -10.92 -5.78
C VAL A 227 14.59 -11.92 -6.90
N ALA A 228 13.42 -11.89 -7.56
CA ALA A 228 13.10 -12.81 -8.65
C ALA A 228 14.02 -12.62 -9.87
N LYS A 229 14.33 -11.36 -10.24
CA LYS A 229 15.31 -11.07 -11.29
C LYS A 229 16.68 -11.66 -10.98
N TYR A 230 17.21 -11.38 -9.78
CA TYR A 230 18.48 -11.92 -9.35
C TYR A 230 18.53 -13.46 -9.42
N LEU A 231 17.50 -14.14 -8.89
CA LEU A 231 17.42 -15.60 -8.93
C LEU A 231 17.42 -16.13 -10.36
N LYS A 232 16.74 -15.45 -11.29
CA LYS A 232 16.68 -15.81 -12.71
C LYS A 232 18.03 -15.60 -13.40
N GLU A 233 18.67 -14.45 -13.18
CA GLU A 233 19.94 -14.07 -13.80
C GLU A 233 21.12 -14.95 -13.34
N THR A 234 21.11 -15.38 -12.08
CA THR A 234 22.18 -16.19 -11.49
C THR A 234 21.90 -17.69 -11.52
N ASP A 235 20.76 -18.13 -12.08
CA ASP A 235 20.25 -19.51 -11.98
C ASP A 235 20.23 -20.05 -10.53
N THR A 236 20.12 -19.14 -9.56
CA THR A 236 20.05 -19.50 -8.14
C THR A 236 18.64 -19.96 -7.80
N ARG A 237 18.52 -21.05 -7.03
CA ARG A 237 17.22 -21.62 -6.64
C ARG A 237 16.96 -21.46 -5.16
N LEU A 238 15.72 -21.18 -4.83
CA LEU A 238 15.25 -21.22 -3.45
C LEU A 238 15.14 -22.66 -2.97
N THR A 239 15.46 -22.87 -1.70
CA THR A 239 15.36 -24.20 -1.02
C THR A 239 13.98 -24.45 -0.41
N PHE A 240 13.03 -23.55 -0.64
CA PHE A 240 11.65 -23.62 -0.17
C PHE A 240 10.71 -23.16 -1.27
N LYS A 241 9.43 -23.45 -1.10
CA LYS A 241 8.35 -22.99 -1.97
C LYS A 241 7.25 -22.37 -1.09
N PRO A 242 6.93 -21.08 -1.25
CA PRO A 242 5.84 -20.48 -0.50
C PRO A 242 4.49 -21.00 -1.00
N ILE A 243 3.48 -20.97 -0.13
CA ILE A 243 2.08 -21.32 -0.46
C ILE A 243 1.50 -20.29 -1.42
N ALA A 244 1.78 -19.00 -1.14
CA ALA A 244 1.30 -17.87 -1.92
C ALA A 244 2.15 -16.62 -1.71
N ILE A 245 2.00 -15.67 -2.63
CA ILE A 245 2.58 -14.32 -2.56
C ILE A 245 1.43 -13.33 -2.49
N PHE A 246 1.48 -12.39 -1.53
CA PHE A 246 0.47 -11.37 -1.28
C PHE A 246 1.07 -9.98 -1.44
N PRO A 247 1.22 -9.46 -2.66
CA PRO A 247 1.72 -8.10 -2.87
C PRO A 247 0.77 -7.06 -2.27
N THR A 248 1.31 -5.92 -1.87
CA THR A 248 0.56 -4.79 -1.34
C THR A 248 1.38 -3.50 -1.45
N SER A 249 0.73 -2.36 -1.28
CA SER A 249 1.32 -1.01 -1.27
C SER A 249 1.66 -0.42 -2.63
N GLU A 250 1.86 -1.22 -3.65
CA GLU A 250 2.19 -0.81 -5.02
C GLU A 250 1.32 -1.59 -6.01
N THR A 251 1.15 -1.06 -7.21
CA THR A 251 0.44 -1.78 -8.29
C THR A 251 1.33 -2.88 -8.86
N LEU A 252 0.83 -4.08 -8.91
CA LEU A 252 1.53 -5.22 -9.50
C LEU A 252 1.32 -5.25 -11.03
N SER A 253 2.41 -5.15 -11.79
CA SER A 253 2.35 -5.28 -13.24
C SER A 253 2.11 -6.73 -13.68
N PRO A 254 1.47 -6.96 -14.86
CA PRO A 254 1.30 -8.32 -15.40
C PRO A 254 2.63 -9.07 -15.58
N TRP A 255 3.66 -8.36 -16.03
CA TRP A 255 5.01 -8.91 -16.15
C TRP A 255 5.60 -9.31 -14.79
N GLY A 256 5.51 -8.43 -13.79
CA GLY A 256 5.99 -8.71 -12.43
C GLY A 256 5.27 -9.93 -11.83
N ARG A 257 3.96 -10.03 -12.02
CA ARG A 257 3.17 -11.20 -11.60
C ARG A 257 3.67 -12.49 -12.24
N ALA A 258 3.89 -12.46 -13.56
CA ALA A 258 4.39 -13.62 -14.29
C ALA A 258 5.78 -14.06 -13.78
N LEU A 259 6.69 -13.12 -13.58
CA LEU A 259 8.03 -13.37 -13.06
C LEU A 259 7.98 -13.95 -11.63
N LEU A 260 7.20 -13.34 -10.73
CA LEU A 260 7.05 -13.86 -9.37
C LEU A 260 6.48 -15.28 -9.35
N THR A 261 5.46 -15.54 -10.17
CA THR A 261 4.85 -16.87 -10.29
C THR A 261 5.86 -17.91 -10.80
N GLU A 262 6.64 -17.57 -11.84
CA GLU A 262 7.66 -18.43 -12.43
C GLU A 262 8.76 -18.77 -11.42
N ILE A 263 9.36 -17.75 -10.81
CA ILE A 263 10.56 -17.92 -9.99
C ILE A 263 10.27 -18.52 -8.62
N PHE A 264 9.23 -18.04 -7.94
CA PHE A 264 8.83 -18.59 -6.64
C PHE A 264 7.97 -19.85 -6.74
N GLN A 265 7.54 -20.21 -7.95
CA GLN A 265 6.64 -21.34 -8.22
C GLN A 265 5.36 -21.30 -7.35
N ALA A 266 4.87 -20.14 -7.03
CA ALA A 266 3.75 -19.90 -6.14
C ALA A 266 2.73 -18.95 -6.77
N PRO A 267 1.43 -19.14 -6.50
CA PRO A 267 0.42 -18.22 -6.99
C PRO A 267 0.57 -16.85 -6.31
N VAL A 268 0.24 -15.81 -7.06
CA VAL A 268 0.23 -14.42 -6.61
C VAL A 268 -1.22 -13.97 -6.48
N TYR A 269 -1.60 -13.44 -5.32
CA TYR A 269 -2.95 -12.93 -5.04
C TYR A 269 -2.85 -11.49 -4.56
N ASP A 270 -3.36 -10.57 -5.35
CA ASP A 270 -3.29 -9.14 -5.11
C ASP A 270 -4.34 -8.66 -4.11
N GLN A 271 -4.06 -7.54 -3.44
CA GLN A 271 -4.96 -6.93 -2.47
C GLN A 271 -4.81 -5.41 -2.48
N TYR A 272 -5.93 -4.71 -2.44
CA TYR A 272 -5.96 -3.27 -2.23
C TYR A 272 -6.48 -2.95 -0.84
N ALA A 273 -5.68 -2.21 -0.10
CA ALA A 273 -6.02 -1.66 1.21
C ALA A 273 -5.25 -0.36 1.41
N SER A 274 -5.95 0.72 1.73
CA SER A 274 -5.30 2.01 2.01
C SER A 274 -5.03 2.22 3.49
N SER A 275 -4.02 3.04 3.78
CA SER A 275 -3.71 3.47 5.15
C SER A 275 -4.82 4.35 5.74
N GLU A 276 -5.60 5.03 4.89
CA GLU A 276 -6.76 5.82 5.27
C GLU A 276 -7.97 4.96 5.68
N GLY A 277 -7.96 3.68 5.30
CA GLY A 277 -9.05 2.77 5.64
C GLY A 277 -10.10 2.60 4.56
N ALA A 278 -9.76 2.75 3.27
CA ALA A 278 -10.68 2.43 2.17
C ALA A 278 -11.28 1.03 2.30
N PRO A 279 -12.40 0.75 1.65
CA PRO A 279 -12.94 -0.59 1.52
C PRO A 279 -11.90 -1.55 0.95
N LEU A 280 -11.94 -2.80 1.38
CA LEU A 280 -10.97 -3.80 0.95
C LEU A 280 -11.38 -4.40 -0.39
N VAL A 281 -10.38 -4.55 -1.28
CA VAL A 281 -10.53 -5.27 -2.54
C VAL A 281 -9.47 -6.35 -2.59
N THR A 282 -9.84 -7.60 -2.84
CA THR A 282 -8.91 -8.73 -2.84
C THR A 282 -9.16 -9.67 -4.01
N GLU A 283 -8.11 -10.32 -4.44
CA GLU A 283 -8.14 -11.23 -5.57
C GLU A 283 -8.61 -12.64 -5.19
N CYS A 284 -9.55 -13.18 -5.93
CA CYS A 284 -10.01 -14.55 -5.76
C CYS A 284 -9.14 -15.56 -6.55
N LYS A 285 -9.35 -16.84 -6.31
CA LYS A 285 -8.65 -17.94 -7.01
C LYS A 285 -8.81 -17.97 -8.53
N HIS A 286 -9.74 -17.19 -9.08
CA HIS A 286 -9.94 -17.03 -10.53
C HIS A 286 -9.25 -15.79 -11.11
N GLY A 287 -8.38 -15.12 -10.32
CA GLY A 287 -7.64 -13.94 -10.77
C GLY A 287 -8.50 -12.67 -10.91
N ARG A 288 -9.66 -12.61 -10.23
CA ARG A 288 -10.53 -11.43 -10.26
C ARG A 288 -10.49 -10.71 -8.92
N MET A 289 -10.34 -9.40 -8.97
CA MET A 289 -10.40 -8.53 -7.81
C MET A 289 -11.86 -8.26 -7.41
N HIS A 290 -12.19 -8.42 -6.14
CA HIS A 290 -13.54 -8.20 -5.62
C HIS A 290 -13.54 -7.20 -4.47
N LEU A 291 -14.44 -6.23 -4.54
CA LEU A 291 -14.79 -5.39 -3.40
C LEU A 291 -15.44 -6.26 -2.31
N HIS A 292 -15.01 -6.10 -1.07
CA HIS A 292 -15.71 -6.67 0.08
C HIS A 292 -16.85 -5.74 0.52
N PRO A 293 -18.11 -6.02 0.16
CA PRO A 293 -19.24 -5.11 0.40
C PRO A 293 -19.53 -4.89 1.88
N GLU A 294 -18.99 -5.76 2.74
CA GLU A 294 -19.05 -5.60 4.18
C GLU A 294 -18.14 -4.48 4.70
N THR A 295 -17.11 -4.09 3.94
CA THR A 295 -16.14 -3.08 4.36
C THR A 295 -16.45 -1.69 3.86
N GLY A 296 -17.32 -1.57 2.84
CA GLY A 296 -17.74 -0.28 2.33
C GLY A 296 -18.26 -0.30 0.90
N ILE A 297 -18.29 0.89 0.31
CA ILE A 297 -18.74 1.17 -1.05
C ILE A 297 -17.62 1.88 -1.79
N ILE A 298 -17.43 1.54 -3.06
CA ILE A 298 -16.60 2.26 -4.02
C ILE A 298 -17.53 2.78 -5.13
N GLU A 299 -17.56 4.10 -5.31
CA GLU A 299 -18.29 4.76 -6.38
C GLU A 299 -17.32 5.23 -7.46
N PRO A 300 -17.69 5.16 -8.76
CA PRO A 300 -16.92 5.82 -9.81
C PRO A 300 -17.00 7.33 -9.62
N GLY A 301 -15.88 8.00 -9.65
CA GLY A 301 -15.74 9.44 -9.66
C GLY A 301 -15.39 9.97 -11.05
N GLU A 302 -15.01 11.24 -11.12
CA GLU A 302 -14.59 11.88 -12.37
C GLU A 302 -13.24 11.29 -12.84
N ASN A 303 -13.06 11.21 -14.16
CA ASN A 303 -11.81 10.78 -14.79
C ASN A 303 -11.28 9.41 -14.31
N GLY A 304 -12.16 8.49 -13.90
CA GLY A 304 -11.80 7.16 -13.40
C GLY A 304 -11.28 7.14 -11.96
N GLU A 305 -11.23 8.27 -11.26
CA GLU A 305 -11.01 8.30 -9.81
C GLU A 305 -12.15 7.59 -9.09
N ILE A 306 -11.88 7.16 -7.86
CA ILE A 306 -12.88 6.54 -7.02
C ILE A 306 -13.22 7.40 -5.80
N LEU A 307 -14.48 7.34 -5.40
CA LEU A 307 -14.95 7.82 -4.11
C LEU A 307 -15.21 6.62 -3.20
N VAL A 308 -14.75 6.71 -1.97
CA VAL A 308 -14.87 5.59 -1.02
C VAL A 308 -15.73 5.96 0.18
N THR A 309 -16.66 5.06 0.53
CA THR A 309 -17.38 5.10 1.80
C THR A 309 -17.02 3.86 2.59
N SER A 310 -16.34 4.01 3.74
CA SER A 310 -15.79 2.90 4.49
C SER A 310 -16.53 2.68 5.81
N PHE A 311 -17.06 1.49 6.00
CA PHE A 311 -17.80 1.09 7.20
C PHE A 311 -16.91 0.73 8.38
N THR A 312 -15.60 0.76 8.20
CA THR A 312 -14.58 0.41 9.20
C THR A 312 -13.69 1.60 9.55
N THR A 313 -14.26 2.80 9.59
CA THR A 313 -13.55 4.07 9.86
C THR A 313 -14.35 4.95 10.83
N HIS A 314 -14.90 4.37 11.90
CA HIS A 314 -15.72 5.11 12.84
C HIS A 314 -14.96 6.24 13.55
N GLY A 315 -13.66 6.12 13.76
CA GLY A 315 -12.83 7.17 14.37
C GLY A 315 -12.61 8.39 13.48
N THR A 316 -12.50 8.17 12.16
CA THR A 316 -12.40 9.20 11.11
C THR A 316 -13.28 8.77 9.96
N PRO A 317 -14.59 9.06 10.02
CA PRO A 317 -15.53 8.55 9.02
C PRO A 317 -15.21 9.03 7.61
N LEU A 318 -15.10 8.07 6.69
CA LEU A 318 -14.93 8.32 5.27
C LEU A 318 -16.26 8.04 4.57
N VAL A 319 -16.99 9.11 4.20
CA VAL A 319 -18.20 9.03 3.38
C VAL A 319 -17.96 9.80 2.09
N ARG A 320 -18.01 9.11 0.96
CA ARG A 320 -17.71 9.65 -0.38
C ARG A 320 -16.36 10.38 -0.42
N TYR A 321 -15.34 9.79 0.20
CA TYR A 321 -14.02 10.37 0.27
C TYR A 321 -13.26 10.20 -1.03
N ARG A 322 -12.77 11.31 -1.62
CA ARG A 322 -11.89 11.32 -2.79
C ARG A 322 -10.48 10.90 -2.36
N ILE A 323 -10.22 9.61 -2.47
CA ILE A 323 -8.95 9.03 -2.03
C ILE A 323 -7.79 9.35 -2.98
N GLY A 324 -8.10 9.60 -4.25
CA GLY A 324 -7.14 9.94 -5.30
C GLY A 324 -6.57 8.72 -6.02
N ASP A 325 -7.09 7.54 -5.76
CA ASP A 325 -6.76 6.32 -6.51
C ASP A 325 -7.79 6.11 -7.64
N ARG A 326 -7.39 5.34 -8.66
CA ARG A 326 -8.22 5.03 -9.83
C ARG A 326 -8.50 3.54 -9.89
N MET A 327 -9.74 3.20 -10.23
CA MET A 327 -10.18 1.82 -10.45
C MET A 327 -11.21 1.78 -11.56
N THR A 328 -11.24 0.69 -12.30
CA THR A 328 -12.32 0.38 -13.23
C THR A 328 -13.19 -0.70 -12.61
N LEU A 329 -14.45 -0.35 -12.36
CA LEU A 329 -15.46 -1.30 -11.90
C LEU A 329 -15.99 -2.08 -13.10
N SER A 330 -16.40 -3.33 -12.88
CA SER A 330 -16.94 -4.20 -13.92
C SER A 330 -18.25 -4.84 -13.46
N ASP A 331 -19.19 -4.93 -14.38
CA ASP A 331 -20.47 -5.63 -14.17
C ASP A 331 -20.36 -7.16 -14.43
N GLU A 332 -19.14 -7.64 -14.71
CA GLU A 332 -18.90 -9.07 -14.93
C GLU A 332 -19.16 -9.88 -13.67
N THR A 333 -19.80 -11.02 -13.83
CA THR A 333 -19.93 -12.01 -12.75
C THR A 333 -18.70 -12.92 -12.69
N CYS A 334 -18.29 -13.28 -11.47
CA CYS A 334 -17.16 -14.18 -11.27
C CYS A 334 -17.65 -15.58 -10.85
N PRO A 335 -17.10 -16.66 -11.43
CA PRO A 335 -17.47 -18.02 -11.05
C PRO A 335 -17.05 -18.43 -9.62
N CYS A 336 -16.27 -17.58 -8.92
CA CYS A 336 -15.89 -17.84 -7.53
C CYS A 336 -17.07 -17.76 -6.54
N GLY A 337 -18.21 -17.16 -6.96
CA GLY A 337 -19.39 -16.96 -6.14
C GLY A 337 -19.30 -15.81 -5.13
N HIS A 338 -18.27 -14.97 -5.22
CA HIS A 338 -18.18 -13.76 -4.39
C HIS A 338 -19.18 -12.72 -4.90
N SER A 339 -19.95 -12.15 -3.99
CA SER A 339 -21.06 -11.24 -4.30
C SER A 339 -20.63 -9.77 -4.47
N GLY A 340 -19.37 -9.43 -4.21
CA GLY A 340 -18.87 -8.04 -4.34
C GLY A 340 -18.57 -7.68 -5.79
N THR A 341 -18.71 -6.39 -6.10
CA THR A 341 -18.36 -5.81 -7.40
C THR A 341 -16.98 -6.24 -7.84
N VAL A 342 -16.85 -6.66 -9.10
CA VAL A 342 -15.56 -6.97 -9.71
C VAL A 342 -14.83 -5.68 -10.06
N ILE A 343 -13.55 -5.62 -9.72
CA ILE A 343 -12.66 -4.52 -10.12
C ILE A 343 -11.75 -5.07 -11.23
N SER A 344 -11.89 -4.52 -12.43
CA SER A 344 -11.13 -4.98 -13.60
C SER A 344 -9.70 -4.42 -13.63
N SER A 345 -9.48 -3.21 -13.10
CA SER A 345 -8.14 -2.65 -12.92
C SER A 345 -8.03 -1.76 -11.69
N ILE A 346 -6.84 -1.72 -11.10
CA ILE A 346 -6.43 -0.76 -10.08
C ILE A 346 -5.21 -0.03 -10.63
N ASP A 347 -5.44 1.21 -11.11
CA ASP A 347 -4.42 1.96 -11.83
C ASP A 347 -3.55 2.84 -10.92
N GLY A 348 -3.82 2.81 -9.60
CA GLY A 348 -3.15 3.68 -8.65
C GLY A 348 -3.54 5.15 -8.84
N ARG A 349 -2.65 6.07 -8.47
CA ARG A 349 -2.92 7.51 -8.56
C ARG A 349 -2.77 8.02 -9.99
N GLN A 350 -3.67 8.91 -10.40
CA GLN A 350 -3.64 9.52 -11.71
C GLN A 350 -2.31 10.27 -11.94
N MET A 351 -1.69 10.06 -13.10
CA MET A 351 -0.53 10.81 -13.62
C MET A 351 0.83 10.59 -12.95
N ASN A 352 0.98 9.58 -12.10
CA ASN A 352 2.24 9.30 -11.44
C ASN A 352 2.91 8.04 -11.98
N TYR A 353 2.86 7.81 -13.28
CA TYR A 353 3.55 6.70 -13.94
C TYR A 353 4.20 7.11 -15.26
N VAL A 354 5.24 6.40 -15.62
CA VAL A 354 5.83 6.39 -16.98
C VAL A 354 5.28 5.19 -17.71
N GLU A 355 4.83 5.36 -18.95
CA GLU A 355 4.40 4.26 -19.82
C GLU A 355 5.56 3.80 -20.68
N THR A 356 5.82 2.49 -20.74
CA THR A 356 6.88 1.94 -21.59
C THR A 356 6.37 1.63 -23.00
N PRO A 357 7.26 1.46 -23.99
CA PRO A 357 6.86 1.07 -25.35
C PRO A 357 6.05 -0.21 -25.43
N GLU A 358 6.23 -1.10 -24.45
CA GLU A 358 5.50 -2.37 -24.33
C GLU A 358 4.17 -2.25 -23.59
N GLY A 359 3.76 -1.02 -23.21
CA GLY A 359 2.51 -0.75 -22.51
C GLY A 359 2.55 -0.98 -20.99
N TYR A 360 3.73 -1.20 -20.40
CA TYR A 360 3.87 -1.28 -18.94
C TYR A 360 3.88 0.10 -18.31
N LYS A 361 3.45 0.17 -17.05
CA LYS A 361 3.46 1.41 -16.26
C LYS A 361 4.45 1.28 -15.10
N VAL A 362 5.44 2.17 -15.08
CA VAL A 362 6.39 2.33 -13.99
C VAL A 362 5.92 3.49 -13.13
N PHE A 363 5.54 3.19 -11.90
CA PHE A 363 4.90 4.18 -11.02
C PHE A 363 5.90 5.04 -10.26
N GLU A 364 5.42 6.18 -9.75
CA GLU A 364 6.19 7.11 -8.93
C GLU A 364 6.92 6.43 -7.77
N GLY A 365 6.27 5.42 -7.13
CA GLY A 365 6.87 4.66 -6.05
C GLY A 365 8.13 3.90 -6.47
N ASP A 366 8.08 3.26 -7.65
CA ASP A 366 9.23 2.54 -8.21
C ASP A 366 10.37 3.51 -8.53
N LEU A 367 10.04 4.64 -9.16
CA LEU A 367 11.02 5.67 -9.52
C LEU A 367 11.67 6.33 -8.30
N THR A 368 10.92 6.57 -7.25
CA THR A 368 11.47 7.12 -6.00
C THR A 368 12.30 6.09 -5.24
N ALA A 369 12.00 4.81 -5.37
CA ALA A 369 12.80 3.74 -4.78
C ALA A 369 14.22 3.67 -5.38
N THR A 370 14.41 4.02 -6.66
CA THR A 370 15.76 4.06 -7.27
C THR A 370 16.69 5.03 -6.56
N VAL A 371 16.13 6.11 -5.98
CA VAL A 371 16.91 7.13 -5.27
C VAL A 371 17.22 6.73 -3.83
N ALA A 372 16.41 5.85 -3.26
CA ALA A 372 16.62 5.37 -1.90
C ALA A 372 17.91 4.53 -1.73
N VAL A 373 18.49 4.03 -2.84
CA VAL A 373 19.79 3.34 -2.87
C VAL A 373 20.97 4.30 -2.69
N LEU A 374 20.73 5.62 -2.87
CA LEU A 374 21.74 6.68 -2.74
C LEU A 374 21.37 7.59 -1.55
N PRO A 375 21.49 7.11 -0.31
CA PRO A 375 21.01 7.83 0.85
C PRO A 375 21.73 9.17 0.98
N ASN A 376 20.92 10.24 1.00
CA ASN A 376 21.34 11.63 1.19
C ASN A 376 22.24 12.24 0.09
N SER A 377 22.59 11.53 -0.97
CA SER A 377 23.36 12.10 -2.09
C SER A 377 22.48 12.64 -3.21
N VAL A 378 21.25 12.14 -3.36
CA VAL A 378 20.22 12.67 -4.24
C VAL A 378 19.07 13.21 -3.41
N LEU A 379 18.83 14.53 -3.49
CA LEU A 379 17.84 15.22 -2.66
C LEU A 379 16.43 15.17 -3.25
N GLN A 380 16.33 15.24 -4.57
CA GLN A 380 15.05 15.31 -5.29
C GLN A 380 15.19 14.66 -6.67
N VAL A 381 14.08 14.09 -7.16
CA VAL A 381 13.99 13.57 -8.53
C VAL A 381 12.66 13.94 -9.18
N GLN A 382 12.71 14.09 -10.51
CA GLN A 382 11.53 14.23 -11.35
C GLN A 382 11.79 13.52 -12.67
N VAL A 383 10.84 12.70 -13.12
CA VAL A 383 10.90 12.05 -14.43
C VAL A 383 9.96 12.75 -15.40
N LEU A 384 10.50 13.19 -16.52
CA LEU A 384 9.77 13.78 -17.62
C LEU A 384 9.67 12.75 -18.75
N GLN A 385 8.47 12.29 -19.07
CA GLN A 385 8.25 11.47 -20.24
C GLN A 385 7.94 12.37 -21.44
N HIS A 386 8.83 12.39 -22.41
CA HIS A 386 8.70 13.18 -23.63
C HIS A 386 7.94 12.43 -24.73
N GLU A 387 8.27 11.15 -24.90
CA GLU A 387 7.66 10.19 -25.82
C GLU A 387 7.48 8.84 -25.13
N VAL A 388 6.75 7.92 -25.72
CA VAL A 388 6.49 6.59 -25.12
C VAL A 388 7.79 5.84 -24.83
N ASP A 389 8.83 6.03 -25.67
CA ASP A 389 10.14 5.39 -25.56
C ASP A 389 11.23 6.32 -25.00
N GLN A 390 10.89 7.51 -24.48
CA GLN A 390 11.90 8.47 -24.02
C GLN A 390 11.52 9.15 -22.71
N ILE A 391 12.42 9.02 -21.73
CA ILE A 391 12.35 9.74 -20.46
C ILE A 391 13.62 10.54 -20.18
N GLU A 392 13.44 11.67 -19.51
CA GLU A 392 14.52 12.42 -18.87
C GLU A 392 14.28 12.44 -17.35
N MET A 393 15.22 11.91 -16.59
CA MET A 393 15.19 11.98 -15.13
C MET A 393 16.05 13.16 -14.65
N LEU A 394 15.37 14.17 -14.14
CA LEU A 394 16.00 15.28 -13.45
C LEU A 394 16.32 14.84 -12.01
N TYR A 395 17.51 15.17 -11.53
CA TYR A 395 17.86 14.97 -10.13
C TYR A 395 18.60 16.17 -9.55
N VAL A 396 18.40 16.41 -8.26
CA VAL A 396 19.12 17.40 -7.48
C VAL A 396 20.10 16.68 -6.58
N LYS A 397 21.38 16.88 -6.79
CA LYS A 397 22.43 16.27 -5.96
C LYS A 397 22.68 17.06 -4.68
N ASP A 398 23.13 16.38 -3.64
CA ASP A 398 23.75 17.00 -2.48
C ASP A 398 25.22 17.24 -2.81
N GLU A 399 25.64 18.51 -2.87
CA GLU A 399 26.99 18.89 -3.32
C GLU A 399 28.12 18.35 -2.42
N GLU A 400 27.83 18.02 -1.15
CA GLU A 400 28.83 17.51 -0.21
C GLU A 400 28.93 15.98 -0.21
N ARG A 401 27.87 15.27 -0.67
CA ARG A 401 27.74 13.81 -0.55
C ARG A 401 27.64 13.09 -1.87
N PHE A 402 27.48 13.83 -2.97
CA PHE A 402 27.35 13.23 -4.29
C PHE A 402 28.73 13.00 -4.90
N GLU A 403 29.02 11.75 -5.23
CA GLU A 403 30.25 11.32 -5.91
C GLU A 403 29.92 10.90 -7.35
N ASP A 404 30.90 10.90 -8.26
CA ASP A 404 30.70 10.57 -9.68
C ASP A 404 30.14 9.15 -9.89
N GLU A 405 30.48 8.23 -8.99
CA GLU A 405 29.93 6.85 -9.01
C GLU A 405 28.39 6.84 -8.77
N HIS A 406 27.85 7.80 -8.04
CA HIS A 406 26.43 7.87 -7.74
C HIS A 406 25.56 8.10 -8.98
N GLU A 407 26.03 8.84 -9.98
CA GLU A 407 25.29 9.00 -11.24
C GLU A 407 25.20 7.67 -12.00
N THR A 408 26.28 6.89 -12.02
CA THR A 408 26.30 5.57 -12.63
C THR A 408 25.37 4.61 -11.92
N ILE A 409 25.34 4.63 -10.58
CA ILE A 409 24.41 3.83 -9.77
C ILE A 409 22.98 4.24 -10.07
N LEU A 410 22.67 5.56 -10.03
CA LEU A 410 21.34 6.07 -10.31
C LEU A 410 20.85 5.65 -11.69
N LYS A 411 21.70 5.78 -12.71
CA LYS A 411 21.39 5.38 -14.08
C LYS A 411 21.02 3.91 -14.16
N ARG A 412 21.85 3.05 -13.58
CA ARG A 412 21.62 1.61 -13.55
C ARG A 412 20.31 1.24 -12.84
N GLU A 413 20.01 1.87 -11.69
CA GLU A 413 18.78 1.59 -10.95
C GLU A 413 17.53 2.05 -11.71
N VAL A 414 17.62 3.16 -12.43
CA VAL A 414 16.53 3.63 -13.30
C VAL A 414 16.35 2.70 -14.50
N GLU A 415 17.45 2.33 -15.17
CA GLU A 415 17.43 1.40 -16.33
C GLU A 415 16.81 0.05 -15.98
N ARG A 416 16.96 -0.42 -14.72
CA ARG A 416 16.34 -1.66 -14.24
C ARG A 416 14.82 -1.66 -14.21
N LEU A 417 14.20 -0.49 -14.08
CA LEU A 417 12.75 -0.35 -14.08
C LEU A 417 12.14 -0.46 -15.47
N PHE A 418 12.95 -0.29 -16.50
CA PHE A 418 12.51 -0.18 -17.87
C PHE A 418 13.07 -1.29 -18.73
N THR A 419 12.45 -1.49 -19.89
CA THR A 419 12.97 -2.39 -20.93
C THR A 419 14.13 -1.72 -21.69
N PRO A 420 14.95 -2.49 -22.41
CA PRO A 420 16.01 -1.95 -23.27
C PRO A 420 15.54 -0.97 -24.35
N ASN A 421 14.23 -0.97 -24.67
CA ASN A 421 13.64 -0.09 -25.67
C ASN A 421 13.38 1.34 -25.13
N MET A 422 13.54 1.56 -23.82
CA MET A 422 13.38 2.88 -23.23
C MET A 422 14.67 3.69 -23.28
N ARG A 423 14.64 4.83 -23.92
CA ARG A 423 15.75 5.81 -23.93
C ARG A 423 15.71 6.64 -22.65
N ILE A 424 16.74 6.49 -21.82
CA ILE A 424 16.82 7.14 -20.50
C ILE A 424 17.95 8.15 -20.51
N ARG A 425 17.64 9.40 -20.15
CA ARG A 425 18.60 10.47 -19.95
C ARG A 425 18.55 10.95 -18.51
N LEU A 426 19.70 10.97 -17.83
CA LEU A 426 19.85 11.64 -16.54
C LEU A 426 20.29 13.09 -16.74
N LYS A 427 19.81 13.99 -15.89
CA LYS A 427 20.19 15.39 -15.92
C LYS A 427 20.22 15.96 -14.50
N ASN A 428 21.41 16.37 -14.05
CA ASN A 428 21.53 17.14 -12.83
C ASN A 428 20.97 18.56 -13.01
N VAL A 429 20.19 19.01 -12.05
CA VAL A 429 19.60 20.36 -12.01
C VAL A 429 19.76 20.97 -10.62
N PRO A 430 19.93 22.30 -10.50
CA PRO A 430 20.09 22.94 -9.20
C PRO A 430 18.82 22.87 -8.34
N ALA A 431 17.66 22.79 -8.95
CA ALA A 431 16.38 22.65 -8.29
C ALA A 431 15.32 22.10 -9.25
N ILE A 432 14.33 21.37 -8.70
CA ILE A 432 13.15 20.94 -9.46
C ILE A 432 12.02 21.96 -9.22
N LYS A 433 11.42 22.41 -10.34
CA LYS A 433 10.32 23.39 -10.30
C LYS A 433 9.10 22.80 -9.60
N LYS A 434 8.65 23.47 -8.55
CA LYS A 434 7.43 23.13 -7.83
C LYS A 434 6.18 23.51 -8.63
N GLU A 435 5.12 22.73 -8.46
CA GLU A 435 3.77 23.04 -8.94
C GLU A 435 3.18 24.27 -8.20
N PRO A 436 2.12 24.93 -8.70
CA PRO A 436 1.50 26.09 -8.04
C PRO A 436 1.05 25.80 -6.59
N ASN A 437 0.79 24.55 -6.26
CA ASN A 437 0.43 24.10 -4.90
C ASN A 437 1.65 23.86 -3.99
N GLY A 438 2.86 24.23 -4.44
CA GLY A 438 4.12 24.06 -3.70
C GLY A 438 4.72 22.64 -3.74
N LYS A 439 4.09 21.70 -4.46
CA LYS A 439 4.52 20.29 -4.55
C LYS A 439 5.46 20.05 -5.73
N ILE A 440 6.35 19.08 -5.59
CA ILE A 440 7.09 18.50 -6.71
C ILE A 440 6.31 17.31 -7.22
N ARG A 441 5.98 17.31 -8.51
CA ARG A 441 5.41 16.14 -9.18
C ARG A 441 6.57 15.27 -9.65
N VAL A 442 6.67 14.06 -9.15
CA VAL A 442 7.80 13.18 -9.48
C VAL A 442 7.74 12.70 -10.94
N VAL A 443 6.56 12.44 -11.48
CA VAL A 443 6.39 12.05 -12.89
C VAL A 443 5.57 13.10 -13.64
N LYS A 444 6.06 13.55 -14.80
CA LYS A 444 5.33 14.40 -15.75
C LYS A 444 5.36 13.77 -17.13
N ARG A 445 4.18 13.53 -17.71
CA ARG A 445 4.01 13.15 -19.11
C ARG A 445 3.73 14.39 -19.91
N LEU A 446 4.58 14.73 -20.89
CA LEU A 446 4.55 16.02 -21.58
C LEU A 446 3.74 15.99 -22.87
N HIS A 447 3.69 14.84 -23.59
CA HIS A 447 3.05 14.72 -24.90
C HIS A 447 2.44 13.33 -25.17
N VAL A 448 2.19 12.53 -24.12
CA VAL A 448 1.68 11.16 -24.25
C VAL A 448 0.30 11.04 -23.66
#